data_9a01dfdf8eee4a845c42ac396dc87e5a
#
_entry.id   9a01dfdf8eee4a845c42ac396dc87e5a
#
_cell.length_a   1.000
_cell.length_b   1.000
_cell.length_c   1.000
_cell.angle_alpha   90.00
_cell.angle_beta   90.00
_cell.angle_gamma   90.00
#
_symmetry.space_group_name_H-M   'P 1'
#
loop_
_entity.id
_entity.type
_entity.pdbx_description
1 polymer ?
#
loop_
_entity_poly.entity_id
_entity_poly.type
_entity_poly.pdbx_seq_one_letter_code
_entity_poly.pdbx_strand_id
1 'polypeptide(L)'
;SLGGPFGMLLGSLVGGKISRARSRGSFGTFAKPQQVFALSLIVLSAKLSKADGNVSREELIAIKDKLKIPENEIDQVGKIFNKAKEESTGYEPYAQQIAQIYKGNINVLEEVINILFYIAEADGNVSSSELKMIEDISKIFGLTQVQFNSVKESRKGSDKLNPYIVLESHPDDDLQSIRKKYLKLSKENHPDLLISKGVPQEVIDESKNKMRAINSAWDQIQKLKSN
;
A
#
# COMPACT_ATOMS: atom_id res chain seq x y z
N SER A 1 7.01 -4.69 -30.80
CA SER A 1 6.86 -3.23 -30.69
C SER A 1 6.81 -2.84 -29.22
N LEU A 2 7.79 -2.02 -28.79
CA LEU A 2 7.96 -1.50 -27.41
C LEU A 2 6.98 -0.33 -27.13
N GLY A 3 5.70 -0.50 -27.40
CA GLY A 3 4.72 0.57 -27.41
C GLY A 3 3.72 0.64 -26.26
N GLY A 4 3.93 -0.12 -25.17
CA GLY A 4 3.07 -0.04 -23.99
C GLY A 4 3.51 1.07 -23.01
N PRO A 5 2.60 1.49 -22.07
CA PRO A 5 2.90 2.53 -21.09
C PRO A 5 4.14 2.25 -20.24
N PHE A 6 4.49 1.00 -20.02
CA PHE A 6 5.69 0.59 -19.29
C PHE A 6 6.98 0.57 -20.15
N GLY A 7 6.89 0.50 -21.48
CA GLY A 7 8.05 0.43 -22.37
C GLY A 7 8.91 1.71 -22.37
N MET A 8 8.30 2.88 -22.20
CA MET A 8 9.03 4.16 -22.08
C MET A 8 9.72 4.30 -20.72
N LEU A 9 9.17 3.71 -19.66
CA LEU A 9 9.73 3.77 -18.32
C LEU A 9 10.92 2.81 -18.16
N LEU A 10 10.90 1.66 -18.84
CA LEU A 10 12.04 0.73 -18.88
C LEU A 10 13.30 1.35 -19.50
N GLY A 11 13.16 2.20 -20.52
CA GLY A 11 14.31 2.86 -21.16
C GLY A 11 15.11 3.75 -20.19
N SER A 12 14.46 4.32 -19.19
CA SER A 12 15.11 5.17 -18.18
C SER A 12 15.74 4.35 -17.03
N LEU A 13 15.20 3.16 -16.73
CA LEU A 13 15.69 2.28 -15.66
C LEU A 13 16.86 1.38 -16.11
N VAL A 14 16.84 0.92 -17.38
CA VAL A 14 17.81 -0.05 -17.91
C VAL A 14 18.97 0.64 -18.66
N GLY A 15 18.77 1.87 -19.13
CA GLY A 15 19.74 2.60 -19.98
C GLY A 15 20.69 3.56 -19.27
N GLY A 16 20.57 3.78 -17.98
CA GLY A 16 21.36 4.76 -17.26
C GLY A 16 22.26 4.13 -16.19
N LYS A 17 23.59 4.19 -16.35
CA LYS A 17 24.50 4.29 -15.22
C LYS A 17 23.94 5.40 -14.33
N ILE A 18 23.57 5.08 -13.09
CA ILE A 18 23.20 6.08 -12.09
C ILE A 18 24.48 6.88 -11.80
N SER A 19 24.73 7.88 -12.64
CA SER A 19 25.69 8.92 -12.29
C SER A 19 25.08 9.65 -11.09
N ARG A 20 25.86 9.74 -10.02
CA ARG A 20 25.62 10.61 -8.87
C ARG A 20 25.46 12.07 -9.31
N ALA A 21 24.38 12.39 -9.97
CA ALA A 21 23.96 13.75 -10.21
C ALA A 21 22.87 14.06 -9.19
N ARG A 22 23.18 14.99 -8.29
CA ARG A 22 22.20 15.78 -7.54
C ARG A 22 21.26 16.44 -8.55
N SER A 23 20.21 15.77 -8.95
CA SER A 23 19.17 16.33 -9.77
C SER A 23 17.85 15.95 -9.09
N ARG A 24 17.20 16.98 -8.56
CA ARG A 24 15.79 16.95 -8.13
C ARG A 24 15.00 16.27 -9.23
N GLY A 25 14.46 15.11 -8.89
CA GLY A 25 13.92 14.12 -9.79
C GLY A 25 12.86 14.65 -10.74
N SER A 26 13.15 14.60 -11.98
CA SER A 26 12.17 14.59 -13.03
C SER A 26 12.15 13.17 -13.61
N PHE A 27 11.32 12.31 -13.10
CA PHE A 27 10.77 11.23 -13.92
C PHE A 27 9.89 11.92 -14.98
N GLY A 28 10.30 11.77 -16.21
CA GLY A 28 9.91 12.53 -17.38
C GLY A 28 8.45 13.03 -17.39
N THR A 29 8.31 14.25 -17.80
CA THR A 29 7.12 15.10 -18.01
C THR A 29 5.98 14.47 -18.83
N PHE A 30 6.00 13.16 -19.11
CA PHE A 30 5.09 12.46 -20.01
C PHE A 30 4.38 11.21 -19.45
N ALA A 31 4.74 10.73 -18.25
CA ALA A 31 4.07 9.57 -17.67
C ALA A 31 2.82 10.01 -16.90
N LYS A 32 1.67 9.36 -17.18
CA LYS A 32 0.44 9.61 -16.42
C LYS A 32 0.64 9.22 -14.95
N PRO A 33 0.08 9.95 -13.97
CA PRO A 33 0.22 9.63 -12.54
C PRO A 33 -0.08 8.17 -12.21
N GLN A 34 -1.08 7.57 -12.86
CA GLN A 34 -1.42 6.15 -12.68
C GLN A 34 -0.31 5.19 -13.10
N GLN A 35 0.44 5.53 -14.17
CA GLN A 35 1.57 4.73 -14.64
C GLN A 35 2.76 4.81 -13.68
N VAL A 36 3.05 6.01 -13.17
CA VAL A 36 4.09 6.22 -12.17
C VAL A 36 3.73 5.48 -10.88
N PHE A 37 2.49 5.54 -10.47
CA PHE A 37 1.98 4.80 -9.31
C PHE A 37 2.17 3.29 -9.48
N ALA A 38 1.67 2.71 -10.59
CA ALA A 38 1.77 1.28 -10.84
C ALA A 38 3.24 0.81 -10.87
N LEU A 39 4.13 1.54 -11.54
CA LEU A 39 5.55 1.24 -11.55
C LEU A 39 6.15 1.29 -10.14
N SER A 40 5.87 2.36 -9.40
CA SER A 40 6.40 2.52 -8.04
C SER A 40 5.92 1.40 -7.12
N LEU A 41 4.66 0.99 -7.25
CA LEU A 41 4.09 -0.10 -6.45
C LEU A 41 4.74 -1.46 -6.81
N ILE A 42 4.98 -1.74 -8.11
CA ILE A 42 5.70 -2.95 -8.55
C ILE A 42 7.11 -2.98 -7.96
N VAL A 43 7.83 -1.85 -8.00
CA VAL A 43 9.19 -1.77 -7.45
C VAL A 43 9.18 -1.94 -5.93
N LEU A 44 8.27 -1.28 -5.21
CA LEU A 44 8.13 -1.44 -3.77
C LEU A 44 7.83 -2.90 -3.40
N SER A 45 6.92 -3.56 -4.14
CA SER A 45 6.58 -4.96 -3.93
C SER A 45 7.79 -5.88 -4.13
N ALA A 46 8.56 -5.66 -5.20
CA ALA A 46 9.76 -6.45 -5.48
C ALA A 46 10.84 -6.30 -4.41
N LYS A 47 11.03 -5.08 -3.90
CA LYS A 47 12.01 -4.80 -2.84
C LYS A 47 11.56 -5.33 -1.49
N LEU A 48 10.25 -5.28 -1.21
CA LEU A 48 9.65 -5.85 -0.01
C LEU A 48 9.87 -7.36 0.02
N SER A 49 9.47 -8.07 -1.04
CA SER A 49 9.70 -9.53 -1.15
C SER A 49 11.17 -9.92 -1.13
N LYS A 50 12.10 -9.00 -1.35
CA LYS A 50 13.55 -9.24 -1.21
C LYS A 50 14.08 -8.95 0.18
N ALA A 51 13.31 -8.30 1.05
CA ALA A 51 13.78 -7.81 2.34
C ALA A 51 14.22 -8.93 3.29
N ASP A 52 13.63 -10.11 3.21
CA ASP A 52 14.02 -11.31 3.96
C ASP A 52 15.08 -12.18 3.23
N GLY A 53 15.46 -11.80 2.00
CA GLY A 53 16.48 -12.46 1.19
C GLY A 53 15.94 -13.31 0.04
N ASN A 54 14.73 -13.83 0.12
CA ASN A 54 14.15 -14.71 -0.87
C ASN A 54 12.75 -14.27 -1.28
N VAL A 55 12.51 -14.20 -2.58
CA VAL A 55 11.17 -13.95 -3.13
C VAL A 55 10.43 -15.28 -3.24
N SER A 56 9.37 -15.46 -2.48
CA SER A 56 8.56 -16.67 -2.52
C SER A 56 7.68 -16.73 -3.77
N ARG A 57 7.22 -17.93 -4.11
CA ARG A 57 6.25 -18.12 -5.19
C ARG A 57 4.90 -17.52 -4.84
N GLU A 58 4.52 -17.62 -3.59
CA GLU A 58 3.27 -17.11 -3.01
C GLU A 58 3.19 -15.60 -3.12
N GLU A 59 4.29 -14.89 -2.80
CA GLU A 59 4.39 -13.44 -2.98
C GLU A 59 4.27 -13.01 -4.45
N LEU A 60 4.92 -13.74 -5.36
CA LEU A 60 4.79 -13.47 -6.80
C LEU A 60 3.35 -13.61 -7.30
N ILE A 61 2.64 -14.64 -6.82
CA ILE A 61 1.21 -14.82 -7.12
C ILE A 61 0.40 -13.67 -6.52
N ALA A 62 0.64 -13.32 -5.26
CA ALA A 62 -0.03 -12.23 -4.58
C ALA A 62 0.15 -10.89 -5.31
N ILE A 63 1.37 -10.59 -5.77
CA ILE A 63 1.67 -9.37 -6.54
C ILE A 63 0.89 -9.37 -7.85
N LYS A 64 0.93 -10.48 -8.60
CA LYS A 64 0.23 -10.60 -9.89
C LYS A 64 -1.27 -10.39 -9.73
N ASP A 65 -1.87 -11.08 -8.76
CA ASP A 65 -3.31 -11.04 -8.51
C ASP A 65 -3.75 -9.68 -7.98
N LYS A 66 -2.97 -9.10 -7.07
CA LYS A 66 -3.30 -7.82 -6.45
C LYS A 66 -3.17 -6.65 -7.41
N LEU A 67 -2.12 -6.63 -8.23
CA LEU A 67 -1.86 -5.55 -9.17
C LEU A 67 -2.57 -5.73 -10.52
N LYS A 68 -3.35 -6.80 -10.69
CA LYS A 68 -4.15 -7.08 -11.91
C LYS A 68 -3.39 -6.80 -13.20
N ILE A 69 -2.14 -7.30 -13.26
CA ILE A 69 -1.23 -7.05 -14.36
C ILE A 69 -1.81 -7.63 -15.66
N PRO A 70 -2.05 -6.81 -16.69
CA PRO A 70 -2.53 -7.30 -17.97
C PRO A 70 -1.59 -8.33 -18.59
N GLU A 71 -2.13 -9.38 -19.23
CA GLU A 71 -1.33 -10.47 -19.80
C GLU A 71 -0.27 -9.97 -20.79
N ASN A 72 -0.59 -8.97 -21.60
CA ASN A 72 0.34 -8.37 -22.56
C ASN A 72 1.45 -7.52 -21.91
N GLU A 73 1.39 -7.25 -20.62
CA GLU A 73 2.37 -6.47 -19.86
C GLU A 73 3.20 -7.31 -18.89
N ILE A 74 2.86 -8.60 -18.69
CA ILE A 74 3.52 -9.51 -17.74
C ILE A 74 5.04 -9.56 -17.98
N ASP A 75 5.49 -9.68 -19.23
CA ASP A 75 6.91 -9.76 -19.54
C ASP A 75 7.67 -8.47 -19.19
N GLN A 76 7.04 -7.32 -19.41
CA GLN A 76 7.65 -6.03 -19.09
C GLN A 76 7.70 -5.80 -17.58
N VAL A 77 6.60 -6.08 -16.89
CA VAL A 77 6.53 -6.02 -15.42
C VAL A 77 7.52 -7.01 -14.80
N GLY A 78 7.64 -8.21 -15.35
CA GLY A 78 8.60 -9.21 -14.91
C GLY A 78 10.06 -8.72 -15.00
N LYS A 79 10.43 -7.99 -16.05
CA LYS A 79 11.76 -7.38 -16.17
C LYS A 79 12.00 -6.30 -15.13
N ILE A 80 11.00 -5.44 -14.86
CA ILE A 80 11.08 -4.41 -13.82
C ILE A 80 11.24 -5.05 -12.45
N PHE A 81 10.39 -6.02 -12.16
CA PHE A 81 10.41 -6.76 -10.90
C PHE A 81 11.75 -7.46 -10.67
N ASN A 82 12.26 -8.20 -11.68
CA ASN A 82 13.53 -8.90 -11.59
C ASN A 82 14.70 -7.94 -11.36
N LYS A 83 14.67 -6.75 -11.94
CA LYS A 83 15.70 -5.73 -11.68
C LYS A 83 15.56 -5.10 -10.30
N ALA A 84 14.33 -4.84 -9.86
CA ALA A 84 14.08 -4.23 -8.55
C ALA A 84 14.45 -5.16 -7.39
N LYS A 85 14.19 -6.47 -7.52
CA LYS A 85 14.50 -7.47 -6.48
C LYS A 85 15.98 -7.83 -6.34
N GLU A 86 16.89 -7.29 -7.17
CA GLU A 86 18.33 -7.50 -7.00
C GLU A 86 18.80 -6.98 -5.63
N GLU A 87 18.18 -5.90 -5.14
CA GLU A 87 18.46 -5.29 -3.85
C GLU A 87 17.16 -4.88 -3.14
N SER A 88 17.08 -5.09 -1.82
CA SER A 88 15.95 -4.61 -1.00
C SER A 88 16.04 -3.11 -0.69
N THR A 89 17.22 -2.50 -0.81
CA THR A 89 17.47 -1.06 -0.55
C THR A 89 17.02 -0.17 -1.72
N GLY A 90 16.96 1.15 -1.49
CA GLY A 90 16.63 2.14 -2.53
C GLY A 90 15.14 2.14 -2.90
N TYR A 91 14.27 1.83 -1.95
CA TYR A 91 12.80 1.89 -2.10
C TYR A 91 12.25 3.30 -1.84
N GLU A 92 12.97 4.14 -1.12
CA GLU A 92 12.52 5.45 -0.64
C GLU A 92 12.06 6.38 -1.78
N PRO A 93 12.79 6.50 -2.91
CA PRO A 93 12.35 7.35 -4.02
C PRO A 93 10.98 6.93 -4.60
N TYR A 94 10.69 5.62 -4.64
CA TYR A 94 9.42 5.10 -5.14
C TYR A 94 8.28 5.35 -4.15
N ALA A 95 8.55 5.21 -2.85
CA ALA A 95 7.60 5.60 -1.81
C ALA A 95 7.31 7.11 -1.85
N GLN A 96 8.33 7.95 -2.00
CA GLN A 96 8.18 9.39 -2.14
C GLN A 96 7.34 9.79 -3.36
N GLN A 97 7.49 9.10 -4.48
CA GLN A 97 6.68 9.33 -5.68
C GLN A 97 5.19 9.05 -5.42
N ILE A 98 4.87 7.93 -4.78
CA ILE A 98 3.49 7.60 -4.41
C ILE A 98 2.95 8.66 -3.43
N ALA A 99 3.72 9.03 -2.40
CA ALA A 99 3.34 10.06 -1.45
C ALA A 99 3.06 11.41 -2.13
N GLN A 100 3.81 11.75 -3.16
CA GLN A 100 3.64 13.01 -3.90
C GLN A 100 2.40 12.98 -4.81
N ILE A 101 2.14 11.86 -5.49
CA ILE A 101 0.94 11.67 -6.33
C ILE A 101 -0.33 11.84 -5.49
N TYR A 102 -0.34 11.25 -4.29
CA TYR A 102 -1.50 11.25 -3.40
C TYR A 102 -1.37 12.19 -2.20
N LYS A 103 -0.58 13.26 -2.35
CA LYS A 103 -0.40 14.27 -1.30
C LYS A 103 -1.75 14.78 -0.79
N GLY A 104 -1.95 14.73 0.53
CA GLY A 104 -3.22 15.11 1.17
C GLY A 104 -4.32 14.05 1.12
N ASN A 105 -4.07 12.89 0.54
CA ASN A 105 -5.01 11.76 0.50
C ASN A 105 -4.47 10.59 1.32
N ILE A 106 -4.37 10.78 2.63
CA ILE A 106 -3.77 9.80 3.55
C ILE A 106 -4.42 8.41 3.45
N ASN A 107 -5.74 8.35 3.22
CA ASN A 107 -6.48 7.09 3.10
C ASN A 107 -6.01 6.25 1.90
N VAL A 108 -5.67 6.90 0.78
CA VAL A 108 -5.09 6.20 -0.38
C VAL A 108 -3.73 5.62 -0.02
N LEU A 109 -2.92 6.36 0.74
CA LEU A 109 -1.61 5.93 1.19
C LEU A 109 -1.70 4.78 2.21
N GLU A 110 -2.71 4.79 3.08
CA GLU A 110 -3.02 3.68 3.99
C GLU A 110 -3.38 2.39 3.21
N GLU A 111 -4.15 2.51 2.11
CA GLU A 111 -4.47 1.35 1.27
C GLU A 111 -3.25 0.81 0.52
N VAL A 112 -2.29 1.66 0.16
CA VAL A 112 -0.99 1.19 -0.37
C VAL A 112 -0.23 0.38 0.69
N ILE A 113 -0.23 0.82 1.96
CA ILE A 113 0.33 0.04 3.07
C ILE A 113 -0.40 -1.31 3.22
N ASN A 114 -1.73 -1.34 3.09
CA ASN A 114 -2.50 -2.57 3.08
C ASN A 114 -2.09 -3.53 1.96
N ILE A 115 -1.85 -3.02 0.75
CA ILE A 115 -1.35 -3.83 -0.38
C ILE A 115 0.02 -4.43 -0.06
N LEU A 116 0.94 -3.64 0.51
CA LEU A 116 2.26 -4.13 0.88
C LEU A 116 2.19 -5.22 1.96
N PHE A 117 1.33 -5.06 2.97
CA PHE A 117 1.08 -6.12 3.95
C PHE A 117 0.48 -7.37 3.30
N TYR A 118 -0.48 -7.22 2.38
CA TYR A 118 -1.07 -8.35 1.67
C TYR A 118 -0.02 -9.20 0.96
N ILE A 119 0.97 -8.54 0.35
CA ILE A 119 2.08 -9.22 -0.33
C ILE A 119 2.99 -9.91 0.67
N ALA A 120 3.39 -9.22 1.74
CA ALA A 120 4.25 -9.78 2.79
C ALA A 120 3.61 -10.95 3.55
N GLU A 121 2.28 -11.00 3.64
CA GLU A 121 1.54 -12.08 4.31
C GLU A 121 1.30 -13.30 3.41
N ALA A 122 1.67 -13.24 2.13
CA ALA A 122 1.30 -14.26 1.15
C ALA A 122 1.88 -15.65 1.45
N ASP A 123 3.04 -15.73 2.06
CA ASP A 123 3.67 -16.98 2.50
C ASP A 123 3.25 -17.41 3.93
N GLY A 124 2.38 -16.62 4.57
CA GLY A 124 1.83 -16.86 5.90
C GLY A 124 2.60 -16.22 7.06
N ASN A 125 3.72 -15.51 6.79
CA ASN A 125 4.52 -14.89 7.83
C ASN A 125 5.21 -13.60 7.36
N VAL A 126 4.97 -12.50 8.05
CA VAL A 126 5.66 -11.23 7.81
C VAL A 126 6.96 -11.20 8.58
N SER A 127 8.08 -11.19 7.89
CA SER A 127 9.41 -11.10 8.50
C SER A 127 9.63 -9.75 9.21
N SER A 128 10.58 -9.71 10.13
CA SER A 128 10.96 -8.45 10.80
C SER A 128 11.50 -7.40 9.82
N SER A 129 12.16 -7.83 8.74
CA SER A 129 12.72 -6.97 7.71
C SER A 129 11.63 -6.33 6.87
N GLU A 130 10.61 -7.11 6.47
CA GLU A 130 9.45 -6.62 5.74
C GLU A 130 8.62 -5.67 6.58
N LEU A 131 8.32 -6.04 7.83
CA LEU A 131 7.58 -5.18 8.75
C LEU A 131 8.27 -3.83 8.93
N LYS A 132 9.61 -3.83 9.10
CA LYS A 132 10.38 -2.60 9.20
C LYS A 132 10.29 -1.76 7.94
N MET A 133 10.42 -2.38 6.76
CA MET A 133 10.31 -1.67 5.47
C MET A 133 8.91 -1.06 5.30
N ILE A 134 7.84 -1.79 5.61
CA ILE A 134 6.47 -1.27 5.53
C ILE A 134 6.28 -0.10 6.50
N GLU A 135 6.82 -0.20 7.72
CA GLU A 135 6.78 0.89 8.69
C GLU A 135 7.55 2.13 8.21
N ASP A 136 8.72 1.97 7.62
CA ASP A 136 9.51 3.09 7.08
C ASP A 136 8.80 3.74 5.88
N ILE A 137 8.19 2.94 5.00
CA ILE A 137 7.34 3.45 3.91
C ILE A 137 6.14 4.22 4.47
N SER A 138 5.51 3.75 5.54
CA SER A 138 4.39 4.45 6.17
C SER A 138 4.77 5.83 6.71
N LYS A 139 5.99 5.96 7.26
CA LYS A 139 6.54 7.26 7.69
C LYS A 139 6.79 8.20 6.50
N ILE A 140 7.29 7.68 5.38
CA ILE A 140 7.45 8.45 4.13
C ILE A 140 6.09 8.95 3.63
N PHE A 141 5.04 8.16 3.78
CA PHE A 141 3.67 8.52 3.44
C PHE A 141 3.05 9.54 4.41
N GLY A 142 3.69 9.78 5.56
CA GLY A 142 3.21 10.70 6.60
C GLY A 142 2.13 10.10 7.49
N LEU A 143 2.02 8.79 7.56
CA LEU A 143 1.12 8.13 8.51
C LEU A 143 1.64 8.32 9.95
N THR A 144 0.71 8.60 10.85
CA THR A 144 0.99 8.51 12.28
C THR A 144 1.11 7.06 12.73
N GLN A 145 1.75 6.83 13.88
CA GLN A 145 1.84 5.48 14.46
C GLN A 145 0.46 4.87 14.76
N VAL A 146 -0.51 5.72 15.14
CA VAL A 146 -1.91 5.29 15.38
C VAL A 146 -2.53 4.75 14.08
N GLN A 147 -2.38 5.48 12.98
CA GLN A 147 -2.88 5.06 11.67
C GLN A 147 -2.20 3.79 11.18
N PHE A 148 -0.87 3.70 11.29
CA PHE A 148 -0.14 2.49 10.94
C PHE A 148 -0.62 1.27 11.73
N ASN A 149 -0.82 1.42 13.05
CA ASN A 149 -1.34 0.36 13.90
C ASN A 149 -2.78 -0.02 13.53
N SER A 150 -3.62 0.96 13.19
CA SER A 150 -5.00 0.72 12.72
C SER A 150 -5.01 -0.10 11.43
N VAL A 151 -4.17 0.26 10.45
CA VAL A 151 -4.02 -0.51 9.20
C VAL A 151 -3.60 -1.95 9.51
N LYS A 152 -2.56 -2.14 10.30
CA LYS A 152 -2.06 -3.47 10.69
C LYS A 152 -3.12 -4.29 11.43
N GLU A 153 -3.87 -3.67 12.34
CA GLU A 153 -4.91 -4.36 13.12
C GLU A 153 -6.12 -4.76 12.26
N SER A 154 -6.53 -3.90 11.32
CA SER A 154 -7.67 -4.17 10.43
C SER A 154 -7.48 -5.37 9.51
N ARG A 155 -6.26 -5.89 9.39
CA ARG A 155 -5.93 -7.09 8.59
C ARG A 155 -6.18 -8.39 9.32
N LYS A 156 -6.31 -8.36 10.65
CA LYS A 156 -6.68 -9.54 11.43
C LYS A 156 -8.13 -9.93 11.14
N GLY A 157 -8.44 -11.20 11.27
CA GLY A 157 -9.84 -11.66 11.18
C GLY A 157 -10.72 -10.95 12.21
N SER A 158 -12.01 -10.78 11.90
CA SER A 158 -12.95 -10.02 12.72
C SER A 158 -13.02 -10.49 14.19
N ASP A 159 -12.73 -11.75 14.45
CA ASP A 159 -12.69 -12.40 15.78
C ASP A 159 -11.39 -12.14 16.53
N LYS A 160 -10.33 -11.70 15.85
CA LYS A 160 -8.97 -11.50 16.39
C LYS A 160 -8.53 -10.04 16.45
N LEU A 161 -9.25 -9.13 15.78
CA LEU A 161 -8.91 -7.72 15.77
C LEU A 161 -9.23 -7.04 17.11
N ASN A 162 -8.40 -6.05 17.49
CA ASN A 162 -8.75 -5.15 18.57
C ASN A 162 -9.58 -3.98 18.01
N PRO A 163 -10.89 -3.90 18.33
CA PRO A 163 -11.77 -2.92 17.72
C PRO A 163 -11.41 -1.47 18.06
N TYR A 164 -10.81 -1.23 19.24
CA TYR A 164 -10.35 0.10 19.62
C TYR A 164 -9.18 0.59 18.78
N ILE A 165 -8.23 -0.31 18.47
CA ILE A 165 -7.09 0.03 17.60
C ILE A 165 -7.58 0.32 16.17
N VAL A 166 -8.49 -0.49 15.64
CA VAL A 166 -9.07 -0.28 14.30
C VAL A 166 -9.76 1.07 14.19
N LEU A 167 -10.51 1.48 15.23
CA LEU A 167 -11.20 2.78 15.27
C LEU A 167 -10.34 3.93 15.82
N GLU A 168 -9.03 3.74 15.94
CA GLU A 168 -8.08 4.75 16.46
C GLU A 168 -8.54 5.35 17.80
N SER A 169 -9.11 4.50 18.68
CA SER A 169 -9.74 4.87 19.95
C SER A 169 -9.10 4.15 21.13
N HIS A 170 -9.54 4.51 22.33
CA HIS A 170 -9.13 3.86 23.58
C HIS A 170 -10.34 3.21 24.27
N PRO A 171 -10.15 2.11 25.03
CA PRO A 171 -11.25 1.51 25.81
C PRO A 171 -11.94 2.47 26.77
N ASP A 172 -11.22 3.46 27.30
CA ASP A 172 -11.75 4.47 28.23
C ASP A 172 -12.49 5.62 27.52
N ASP A 173 -12.43 5.72 26.19
CA ASP A 173 -13.17 6.74 25.44
C ASP A 173 -14.69 6.49 25.61
N ASP A 174 -15.46 7.56 25.73
CA ASP A 174 -16.92 7.46 25.72
C ASP A 174 -17.46 7.03 24.35
N LEU A 175 -18.63 6.40 24.35
CA LEU A 175 -19.23 5.84 23.13
C LEU A 175 -19.50 6.89 22.06
N GLN A 176 -19.79 8.17 22.44
CA GLN A 176 -20.00 9.24 21.46
C GLN A 176 -18.71 9.62 20.76
N SER A 177 -17.61 9.69 21.49
CA SER A 177 -16.27 9.97 20.95
C SER A 177 -15.83 8.86 19.97
N ILE A 178 -16.05 7.60 20.35
CA ILE A 178 -15.76 6.45 19.47
C ILE A 178 -16.64 6.50 18.22
N ARG A 179 -17.94 6.80 18.36
CA ARG A 179 -18.86 6.95 17.23
C ARG A 179 -18.42 8.04 16.25
N LYS A 180 -17.93 9.17 16.75
CA LYS A 180 -17.39 10.22 15.87
C LYS A 180 -16.20 9.72 15.04
N LYS A 181 -15.28 8.97 15.66
CA LYS A 181 -14.14 8.35 14.99
C LYS A 181 -14.60 7.35 13.94
N TYR A 182 -15.53 6.45 14.28
CA TYR A 182 -16.15 5.50 13.34
C TYR A 182 -16.76 6.21 12.13
N LEU A 183 -17.58 7.25 12.33
CA LEU A 183 -18.22 7.98 11.23
C LEU A 183 -17.19 8.68 10.35
N LYS A 184 -16.14 9.25 10.95
CA LYS A 184 -15.03 9.87 10.23
C LYS A 184 -14.31 8.83 9.36
N LEU A 185 -13.85 7.72 9.96
CA LEU A 185 -13.14 6.67 9.24
C LEU A 185 -13.99 6.04 8.14
N SER A 186 -15.28 5.79 8.40
CA SER A 186 -16.22 5.26 7.39
C SER A 186 -16.36 6.20 6.19
N LYS A 187 -16.51 7.50 6.42
CA LYS A 187 -16.59 8.51 5.36
C LYS A 187 -15.31 8.60 4.56
N GLU A 188 -14.18 8.63 5.24
CA GLU A 188 -12.86 8.82 4.63
C GLU A 188 -12.40 7.60 3.81
N ASN A 189 -12.80 6.39 4.22
CA ASN A 189 -12.42 5.14 3.55
C ASN A 189 -13.52 4.60 2.64
N HIS A 190 -14.57 5.39 2.36
CA HIS A 190 -15.66 4.91 1.49
C HIS A 190 -15.17 4.70 0.06
N PRO A 191 -15.43 3.53 -0.56
CA PRO A 191 -14.99 3.24 -1.92
C PRO A 191 -15.39 4.32 -2.96
N ASP A 192 -16.61 4.86 -2.85
CA ASP A 192 -17.09 5.89 -3.77
C ASP A 192 -16.25 7.18 -3.72
N LEU A 193 -15.73 7.52 -2.53
CA LEU A 193 -14.84 8.67 -2.40
C LEU A 193 -13.51 8.42 -3.12
N LEU A 194 -12.98 7.20 -3.07
CA LEU A 194 -11.76 6.83 -3.77
C LEU A 194 -11.98 6.78 -5.29
N ILE A 195 -13.12 6.24 -5.73
CA ILE A 195 -13.52 6.26 -7.16
C ILE A 195 -13.56 7.69 -7.69
N SER A 196 -14.18 8.62 -6.94
CA SER A 196 -14.28 10.03 -7.35
C SER A 196 -12.92 10.74 -7.47
N LYS A 197 -11.89 10.22 -6.78
CA LYS A 197 -10.51 10.71 -6.84
C LYS A 197 -9.69 10.09 -7.96
N GLY A 198 -10.27 9.19 -8.79
CA GLY A 198 -9.55 8.50 -9.86
C GLY A 198 -8.44 7.58 -9.37
N VAL A 199 -8.61 6.99 -8.20
CA VAL A 199 -7.63 6.07 -7.60
C VAL A 199 -7.64 4.75 -8.35
N PRO A 200 -6.50 4.05 -8.49
CA PRO A 200 -6.44 2.72 -9.11
C PRO A 200 -7.35 1.70 -8.45
N GLN A 201 -7.85 0.74 -9.25
CA GLN A 201 -8.83 -0.24 -8.80
C GLN A 201 -8.31 -1.12 -7.66
N GLU A 202 -7.02 -1.40 -7.63
CA GLU A 202 -6.34 -2.18 -6.59
C GLU A 202 -6.51 -1.54 -5.20
N VAL A 203 -6.40 -0.21 -5.15
CA VAL A 203 -6.58 0.58 -3.92
C VAL A 203 -8.05 0.61 -3.51
N ILE A 204 -8.98 0.73 -4.48
CA ILE A 204 -10.41 0.69 -4.22
C ILE A 204 -10.84 -0.66 -3.64
N ASP A 205 -10.30 -1.76 -4.18
CA ASP A 205 -10.63 -3.10 -3.71
C ASP A 205 -10.12 -3.33 -2.27
N GLU A 206 -8.96 -2.78 -1.91
CA GLU A 206 -8.46 -2.86 -0.54
C GLU A 206 -9.30 -2.05 0.44
N SER A 207 -9.77 -0.87 0.03
CA SER A 207 -10.63 -0.04 0.89
C SER A 207 -11.93 -0.74 1.33
N LYS A 208 -12.45 -1.65 0.51
CA LYS A 208 -13.62 -2.47 0.87
C LYS A 208 -13.32 -3.42 2.05
N ASN A 209 -12.11 -3.96 2.11
CA ASN A 209 -11.66 -4.82 3.21
C ASN A 209 -11.54 -3.99 4.49
N LYS A 210 -10.92 -2.82 4.41
CA LYS A 210 -10.80 -1.88 5.53
C LYS A 210 -12.16 -1.43 6.04
N MET A 211 -13.11 -1.13 5.15
CA MET A 211 -14.48 -0.78 5.55
C MET A 211 -15.18 -1.91 6.32
N ARG A 212 -14.97 -3.17 5.93
CA ARG A 212 -15.51 -4.31 6.69
C ARG A 212 -14.92 -4.38 8.10
N ALA A 213 -13.59 -4.16 8.24
CA ALA A 213 -12.94 -4.13 9.55
C ALA A 213 -13.46 -2.99 10.42
N ILE A 214 -13.62 -1.77 9.86
CA ILE A 214 -14.17 -0.60 10.56
C ILE A 214 -15.61 -0.90 11.06
N ASN A 215 -16.47 -1.46 10.22
CA ASN A 215 -17.84 -1.79 10.60
C ASN A 215 -17.88 -2.89 11.67
N SER A 216 -17.09 -3.96 11.51
CA SER A 216 -16.99 -5.02 12.51
C SER A 216 -16.48 -4.50 13.85
N ALA A 217 -15.49 -3.62 13.85
CA ALA A 217 -14.97 -3.01 15.07
C ALA A 217 -16.02 -2.17 15.79
N TRP A 218 -16.82 -1.40 15.05
CA TRP A 218 -17.91 -0.62 15.62
C TRP A 218 -18.97 -1.51 16.26
N ASP A 219 -19.42 -2.56 15.57
CA ASP A 219 -20.40 -3.52 16.08
C ASP A 219 -19.93 -4.21 17.37
N GLN A 220 -18.62 -4.54 17.44
CA GLN A 220 -18.03 -5.14 18.63
C GLN A 220 -18.03 -4.15 19.81
N ILE A 221 -17.62 -2.89 19.59
CA ILE A 221 -17.59 -1.88 20.65
C ILE A 221 -19.01 -1.59 21.17
N GLN A 222 -20.00 -1.51 20.28
CA GLN A 222 -21.38 -1.33 20.71
C GLN A 222 -21.82 -2.46 21.66
N LYS A 223 -21.52 -3.71 21.33
CA LYS A 223 -21.83 -4.87 22.21
C LYS A 223 -21.09 -4.80 23.55
N LEU A 224 -19.79 -4.44 23.52
CA LEU A 224 -18.97 -4.34 24.75
C LEU A 224 -19.43 -3.21 25.68
N LYS A 225 -19.94 -2.11 25.14
CA LYS A 225 -20.36 -0.91 25.91
C LYS A 225 -21.86 -0.94 26.27
N SER A 226 -22.63 -1.91 25.76
CA SER A 226 -24.06 -2.08 26.07
C SER A 226 -24.31 -3.06 27.23
N ASN A 227 -23.26 -3.80 27.65
CA ASN A 227 -23.25 -4.67 28.82
C ASN A 227 -22.63 -3.96 30.02
#